data_c279780dc9e586f7f2942d6a6d96e7b4
#
_entry.id   c279780dc9e586f7f2942d6a6d96e7b4
#
_cell.length_a   1.000
_cell.length_b   1.000
_cell.length_c   1.000
_cell.angle_alpha   90.00
_cell.angle_beta   90.00
_cell.angle_gamma   90.00
#
_symmetry.space_group_name_H-M   'P 1'
#
loop_
_entity.id
_entity.type
_entity.pdbx_description
1 polymer ?
#
loop_
_entity_poly.entity_id
_entity_poly.type
_entity_poly.pdbx_seq_one_letter_code
_entity_poly.pdbx_strand_id
1 'polypeptide(L)'
;MSAESGISTFRDEGGLWDKYPVEQVATPEGYARNPELVINFYNERRKQLLDVVPNAGHLGVADLERDFNVTVVTQNVDNLHERAGSTHVIHLHGELTKVCSSRDPYNPHFVKELAPEEYEVKLGDKAGDGTQLRPFIVWFGESVPEIETAIRYVEQADIFVIIGTSLNVYPAAGLLNYVPRAAEVYLIDPKPVDTHVMRPIHVIQKGASEGVKELKALLAATQPPLP
;
A
#
# COMPACT_ATOMS: atom_id res chain seq x y z
N MET A 1 0.47 -8.60 1.66
CA MET A 1 -0.89 -8.91 1.19
C MET A 1 -0.91 -9.22 -0.31
N SER A 2 -0.57 -8.32 -1.19
CA SER A 2 -0.68 -8.47 -2.66
C SER A 2 0.19 -9.56 -3.29
N ALA A 3 1.19 -10.08 -2.58
CA ALA A 3 1.97 -11.25 -3.00
C ALA A 3 1.08 -12.49 -3.24
N GLU A 4 0.02 -12.68 -2.47
CA GLU A 4 -0.93 -13.78 -2.67
C GLU A 4 -1.79 -13.63 -3.93
N SER A 5 -1.79 -12.45 -4.55
CA SER A 5 -2.40 -12.19 -5.87
C SER A 5 -1.42 -12.38 -7.03
N GLY A 6 -0.15 -12.76 -6.75
CA GLY A 6 0.87 -12.95 -7.76
C GLY A 6 1.71 -11.70 -8.07
N ILE A 7 1.54 -10.61 -7.32
CA ILE A 7 2.42 -9.43 -7.46
C ILE A 7 3.78 -9.74 -6.82
N SER A 8 4.85 -9.53 -7.58
CA SER A 8 6.21 -9.71 -7.07
C SER A 8 6.49 -8.78 -5.90
N THR A 9 6.99 -9.33 -4.82
CA THR A 9 7.45 -8.55 -3.67
C THR A 9 8.75 -7.80 -3.98
N PHE A 10 9.03 -6.76 -3.20
CA PHE A 10 10.25 -5.99 -3.40
C PHE A 10 11.46 -6.61 -2.69
N ARG A 11 11.27 -7.16 -1.49
CA ARG A 11 12.34 -7.51 -0.54
C ARG A 11 12.54 -9.00 -0.29
N ASP A 12 11.63 -9.86 -0.75
CA ASP A 12 11.82 -11.30 -0.62
C ASP A 12 12.90 -11.79 -1.57
N GLU A 13 13.48 -12.94 -1.28
CA GLU A 13 14.49 -13.60 -2.13
C GLU A 13 13.93 -13.78 -3.56
N GLY A 14 14.66 -13.32 -4.56
CA GLY A 14 14.20 -13.24 -5.94
C GLY A 14 13.20 -12.10 -6.22
N GLY A 15 13.01 -11.17 -5.28
CA GLY A 15 12.16 -10.02 -5.41
C GLY A 15 12.69 -8.96 -6.39
N LEU A 16 11.97 -7.85 -6.49
CA LEU A 16 12.29 -6.81 -7.49
C LEU A 16 13.63 -6.12 -7.21
N TRP A 17 14.02 -5.96 -5.94
CA TRP A 17 15.29 -5.33 -5.59
C TRP A 17 16.52 -6.17 -5.95
N ASP A 18 16.36 -7.48 -6.14
CA ASP A 18 17.44 -8.33 -6.63
C ASP A 18 17.72 -8.10 -8.13
N LYS A 19 16.70 -7.70 -8.88
CA LYS A 19 16.80 -7.45 -10.34
C LYS A 19 17.06 -5.97 -10.67
N TYR A 20 16.49 -5.08 -9.88
CA TYR A 20 16.55 -3.63 -10.06
C TYR A 20 16.95 -2.99 -8.74
N PRO A 21 18.22 -2.55 -8.58
CA PRO A 21 18.63 -1.83 -7.39
C PRO A 21 17.71 -0.64 -7.11
N VAL A 22 17.28 -0.51 -5.85
CA VAL A 22 16.31 0.51 -5.43
C VAL A 22 16.74 1.93 -5.81
N GLU A 23 18.04 2.19 -5.75
CA GLU A 23 18.66 3.48 -6.10
C GLU A 23 18.49 3.85 -7.58
N GLN A 24 18.23 2.87 -8.45
CA GLN A 24 18.07 3.08 -9.89
C GLN A 24 16.62 3.35 -10.27
N VAL A 25 15.65 2.72 -9.59
CA VAL A 25 14.24 2.73 -10.03
C VAL A 25 13.25 3.32 -9.04
N ALA A 26 13.69 3.59 -7.81
CA ALA A 26 12.81 4.10 -6.76
C ALA A 26 13.41 5.25 -5.95
N THR A 27 14.19 6.12 -6.63
CA THR A 27 14.71 7.37 -6.07
C THR A 27 14.63 8.50 -7.09
N PRO A 28 14.54 9.77 -6.66
CA PRO A 28 14.63 10.94 -7.56
C PRO A 28 15.93 10.96 -8.36
N GLU A 29 17.04 10.58 -7.75
CA GLU A 29 18.36 10.52 -8.38
C GLU A 29 18.44 9.44 -9.47
N GLY A 30 17.83 8.28 -9.23
CA GLY A 30 17.73 7.21 -10.22
C GLY A 30 16.93 7.68 -11.44
N TYR A 31 15.79 8.34 -11.20
CA TYR A 31 14.99 8.92 -12.27
C TYR A 31 15.72 10.01 -13.04
N ALA A 32 16.41 10.93 -12.37
CA ALA A 32 17.17 11.98 -13.04
C ALA A 32 18.31 11.41 -13.90
N ARG A 33 18.92 10.30 -13.48
CA ARG A 33 20.01 9.63 -14.19
C ARG A 33 19.54 8.85 -15.41
N ASN A 34 18.42 8.14 -15.28
CA ASN A 34 17.88 7.31 -16.37
C ASN A 34 16.34 7.26 -16.29
N PRO A 35 15.64 8.31 -16.75
CA PRO A 35 14.19 8.37 -16.70
C PRO A 35 13.51 7.27 -17.53
N GLU A 36 14.13 6.85 -18.64
CA GLU A 36 13.57 5.79 -19.49
C GLU A 36 13.54 4.45 -18.77
N LEU A 37 14.62 4.08 -18.06
CA LEU A 37 14.66 2.86 -17.25
C LEU A 37 13.55 2.86 -16.20
N VAL A 38 13.39 3.97 -15.49
CA VAL A 38 12.39 4.10 -14.43
C VAL A 38 10.96 4.03 -15.00
N ILE A 39 10.70 4.77 -16.09
CA ILE A 39 9.40 4.72 -16.76
C ILE A 39 9.07 3.30 -17.19
N ASN A 40 10.00 2.60 -17.84
CA ASN A 40 9.81 1.23 -18.30
C ASN A 40 9.60 0.25 -17.14
N PHE A 41 10.35 0.40 -16.04
CA PHE A 41 10.15 -0.40 -14.82
C PHE A 41 8.70 -0.29 -14.29
N TYR A 42 8.13 0.91 -14.23
CA TYR A 42 6.76 1.10 -13.77
C TYR A 42 5.71 0.74 -14.83
N ASN A 43 6.01 0.84 -16.12
CA ASN A 43 5.16 0.31 -17.19
C ASN A 43 4.98 -1.21 -17.04
N GLU A 44 6.07 -1.93 -16.79
CA GLU A 44 6.03 -3.39 -16.53
C GLU A 44 5.16 -3.71 -15.30
N ARG A 45 5.25 -2.89 -14.23
CA ARG A 45 4.42 -3.07 -13.03
C ARG A 45 2.94 -2.82 -13.33
N ARG A 46 2.60 -1.76 -14.11
CA ARG A 46 1.22 -1.49 -14.54
C ARG A 46 0.68 -2.63 -15.40
N LYS A 47 1.49 -3.13 -16.33
CA LYS A 47 1.10 -4.28 -17.17
C LYS A 47 0.81 -5.51 -16.31
N GLN A 48 1.67 -5.85 -15.36
CA GLN A 48 1.44 -6.97 -14.44
C GLN A 48 0.13 -6.80 -13.65
N LEU A 49 -0.21 -5.57 -13.25
CA LEU A 49 -1.42 -5.28 -12.50
C LEU A 49 -2.71 -5.58 -13.27
N LEU A 50 -2.66 -5.58 -14.61
CA LEU A 50 -3.82 -5.93 -15.46
C LEU A 50 -4.21 -7.41 -15.33
N ASP A 51 -3.25 -8.29 -15.07
CA ASP A 51 -3.41 -9.73 -15.06
C ASP A 51 -3.73 -10.30 -13.67
N VAL A 52 -3.65 -9.48 -12.61
CA VAL A 52 -3.88 -9.94 -11.24
C VAL A 52 -5.25 -9.53 -10.72
N VAL A 53 -5.77 -10.28 -9.77
CA VAL A 53 -7.05 -10.01 -9.11
C VAL A 53 -6.89 -9.93 -7.59
N PRO A 54 -7.79 -9.22 -6.88
CA PRO A 54 -7.81 -9.24 -5.42
C PRO A 54 -7.90 -10.66 -4.89
N ASN A 55 -7.14 -10.96 -3.84
CA ASN A 55 -7.21 -12.25 -3.15
C ASN A 55 -8.22 -12.21 -1.99
N ALA A 56 -8.42 -13.33 -1.33
CA ALA A 56 -9.38 -13.45 -0.22
C ALA A 56 -9.07 -12.51 0.95
N GLY A 57 -7.81 -12.11 1.15
CA GLY A 57 -7.45 -11.09 2.14
C GLY A 57 -8.02 -9.71 1.81
N HIS A 58 -7.88 -9.26 0.56
CA HIS A 58 -8.46 -7.99 0.11
C HIS A 58 -10.00 -8.02 0.21
N LEU A 59 -10.65 -9.09 -0.29
CA LEU A 59 -12.09 -9.27 -0.20
C LEU A 59 -12.58 -9.32 1.24
N GLY A 60 -11.83 -9.99 2.12
CA GLY A 60 -12.17 -10.08 3.54
C GLY A 60 -12.08 -8.74 4.27
N VAL A 61 -11.09 -7.88 3.92
CA VAL A 61 -11.00 -6.53 4.46
C VAL A 61 -12.16 -5.66 3.99
N ALA A 62 -12.51 -5.70 2.71
CA ALA A 62 -13.68 -4.98 2.19
C ALA A 62 -15.00 -5.45 2.84
N ASP A 63 -15.14 -6.75 3.09
CA ASP A 63 -16.33 -7.31 3.73
C ASP A 63 -16.50 -6.87 5.20
N LEU A 64 -15.41 -6.50 5.89
CA LEU A 64 -15.48 -5.92 7.24
C LEU A 64 -16.24 -4.58 7.28
N GLU A 65 -16.34 -3.85 6.15
CA GLU A 65 -17.09 -2.59 6.07
C GLU A 65 -18.59 -2.76 6.31
N ARG A 66 -19.12 -3.99 6.32
CA ARG A 66 -20.51 -4.26 6.68
C ARG A 66 -20.78 -4.03 8.17
N ASP A 67 -19.79 -4.24 9.02
CA ASP A 67 -19.90 -4.25 10.47
C ASP A 67 -19.07 -3.16 11.15
N PHE A 68 -18.06 -2.61 10.44
CA PHE A 68 -17.10 -1.66 10.96
C PHE A 68 -16.91 -0.47 10.01
N ASN A 69 -16.53 0.67 10.56
CA ASN A 69 -15.97 1.78 9.78
C ASN A 69 -14.49 1.49 9.50
N VAL A 70 -14.18 1.00 8.31
CA VAL A 70 -12.84 0.53 7.95
C VAL A 70 -12.09 1.61 7.15
N THR A 71 -10.88 1.93 7.57
CA THR A 71 -9.91 2.69 6.79
C THR A 71 -8.71 1.80 6.50
N VAL A 72 -8.41 1.60 5.24
CA VAL A 72 -7.21 0.89 4.78
C VAL A 72 -6.08 1.91 4.61
N VAL A 73 -4.96 1.72 5.32
CA VAL A 73 -3.72 2.46 5.09
C VAL A 73 -2.72 1.49 4.49
N THR A 74 -2.41 1.68 3.21
CA THR A 74 -1.56 0.73 2.49
C THR A 74 -0.22 1.34 2.06
N GLN A 75 0.83 0.52 2.14
CA GLN A 75 2.13 0.79 1.54
C GLN A 75 2.22 0.25 0.11
N ASN A 76 1.27 -0.58 -0.30
CA ASN A 76 1.19 -1.10 -1.65
C ASN A 76 0.73 0.00 -2.61
N VAL A 77 1.21 -0.09 -3.83
CA VAL A 77 0.91 0.88 -4.89
C VAL A 77 -0.12 0.36 -5.92
N ASP A 78 -0.57 -0.88 -5.73
CA ASP A 78 -1.64 -1.49 -6.52
C ASP A 78 -3.02 -1.00 -6.03
N ASN A 79 -4.06 -1.23 -6.83
CA ASN A 79 -5.44 -0.88 -6.55
C ASN A 79 -6.31 -2.09 -6.15
N LEU A 80 -5.70 -3.12 -5.57
CA LEU A 80 -6.42 -4.36 -5.27
C LEU A 80 -7.44 -4.21 -4.13
N HIS A 81 -7.23 -3.28 -3.20
CA HIS A 81 -8.20 -2.97 -2.16
C HIS A 81 -9.48 -2.35 -2.74
N GLU A 82 -9.34 -1.36 -3.63
CA GLU A 82 -10.46 -0.73 -4.32
C GLU A 82 -11.19 -1.73 -5.21
N ARG A 83 -10.45 -2.54 -5.95
CA ARG A 83 -11.02 -3.61 -6.79
C ARG A 83 -11.71 -4.70 -5.99
N ALA A 84 -11.36 -4.89 -4.73
CA ALA A 84 -12.05 -5.78 -3.79
C ALA A 84 -13.30 -5.16 -3.19
N GLY A 85 -13.49 -3.84 -3.33
CA GLY A 85 -14.64 -3.11 -2.83
C GLY A 85 -14.40 -2.26 -1.57
N SER A 86 -13.15 -2.12 -1.10
CA SER A 86 -12.83 -1.19 -0.02
C SER A 86 -13.13 0.24 -0.45
N THR A 87 -13.87 0.98 0.39
CA THR A 87 -14.38 2.32 0.05
C THR A 87 -13.50 3.45 0.53
N HIS A 88 -12.63 3.20 1.52
CA HIS A 88 -11.71 4.19 2.06
C HIS A 88 -10.29 3.65 2.16
N VAL A 89 -9.47 3.98 1.17
CA VAL A 89 -8.08 3.52 1.04
C VAL A 89 -7.14 4.73 0.99
N ILE A 90 -6.11 4.72 1.83
CA ILE A 90 -5.05 5.72 1.88
C ILE A 90 -3.76 5.07 1.40
N HIS A 91 -3.25 5.54 0.26
CA HIS A 91 -2.00 5.07 -0.35
C HIS A 91 -0.82 5.90 0.14
N LEU A 92 -0.02 5.38 1.06
CA LEU A 92 1.14 6.08 1.60
C LEU A 92 2.26 6.29 0.57
N HIS A 93 2.39 5.37 -0.38
CA HIS A 93 3.49 5.38 -1.34
C HIS A 93 3.03 5.67 -2.78
N GLY A 94 1.85 6.28 -2.93
CA GLY A 94 1.28 6.60 -4.23
C GLY A 94 0.57 5.42 -4.88
N GLU A 95 0.19 5.57 -6.14
CA GLU A 95 -0.67 4.64 -6.87
C GLU A 95 -0.10 4.37 -8.26
N LEU A 96 0.05 3.08 -8.56
CA LEU A 96 0.67 2.62 -9.80
C LEU A 96 -0.16 2.96 -11.05
N THR A 97 -1.48 3.07 -10.90
CA THR A 97 -2.41 3.45 -11.97
C THR A 97 -2.37 4.94 -12.32
N LYS A 98 -1.66 5.74 -11.52
CA LYS A 98 -1.57 7.20 -11.73
C LYS A 98 -0.19 7.63 -12.19
N VAL A 99 -0.17 8.76 -12.86
CA VAL A 99 1.04 9.49 -13.29
C VAL A 99 0.94 10.95 -12.90
N CYS A 100 2.09 11.61 -12.80
CA CYS A 100 2.16 13.00 -12.34
C CYS A 100 3.27 13.79 -13.03
N SER A 101 3.32 15.08 -12.74
CA SER A 101 4.42 15.95 -13.13
C SER A 101 5.75 15.49 -12.48
N SER A 102 6.83 15.52 -13.25
CA SER A 102 8.17 15.28 -12.70
C SER A 102 8.72 16.44 -11.87
N ARG A 103 8.13 17.64 -12.02
CA ARG A 103 8.53 18.84 -11.27
C ARG A 103 7.72 19.03 -10.00
N ASP A 104 6.41 18.79 -10.07
CA ASP A 104 5.46 19.01 -8.98
C ASP A 104 4.55 17.78 -8.82
N PRO A 105 5.11 16.66 -8.30
CA PRO A 105 4.46 15.35 -8.35
C PRO A 105 3.20 15.24 -7.49
N TYR A 106 3.06 16.09 -6.48
CA TYR A 106 1.93 16.01 -5.54
C TYR A 106 0.86 17.08 -5.79
N ASN A 107 1.01 17.87 -6.84
CA ASN A 107 -0.03 18.82 -7.23
C ASN A 107 -1.17 18.08 -7.93
N PRO A 108 -2.39 18.09 -7.35
CA PRO A 108 -3.52 17.31 -7.90
C PRO A 108 -3.90 17.72 -9.32
N HIS A 109 -3.59 18.95 -9.74
CA HIS A 109 -3.84 19.41 -11.12
C HIS A 109 -2.95 18.70 -12.16
N PHE A 110 -1.85 18.10 -11.74
CA PHE A 110 -0.89 17.42 -12.61
C PHE A 110 -0.86 15.91 -12.37
N VAL A 111 -1.79 15.38 -11.57
CA VAL A 111 -1.99 13.94 -11.40
C VAL A 111 -3.07 13.48 -12.37
N LYS A 112 -2.79 12.42 -13.12
CA LYS A 112 -3.71 11.79 -14.06
C LYS A 112 -3.81 10.30 -13.75
N GLU A 113 -5.01 9.76 -13.69
CA GLU A 113 -5.23 8.32 -13.71
C GLU A 113 -5.18 7.81 -15.13
N LEU A 114 -4.50 6.68 -15.34
CA LEU A 114 -4.40 6.01 -16.63
C LEU A 114 -5.51 4.97 -16.75
N ALA A 115 -6.17 4.95 -17.90
CA ALA A 115 -7.03 3.81 -18.24
C ALA A 115 -6.18 2.53 -18.38
N PRO A 116 -6.74 1.34 -18.10
CA PRO A 116 -5.99 0.08 -18.21
C PRO A 116 -5.29 -0.13 -19.56
N GLU A 117 -5.92 0.28 -20.64
CA GLU A 117 -5.37 0.24 -22.00
C GLU A 117 -4.29 1.29 -22.28
N GLU A 118 -4.20 2.34 -21.45
CA GLU A 118 -3.19 3.42 -21.53
C GLU A 118 -2.06 3.23 -20.51
N TYR A 119 -1.80 2.01 -20.06
CA TYR A 119 -0.83 1.75 -18.98
C TYR A 119 0.61 2.17 -19.31
N GLU A 120 0.94 2.33 -20.59
CA GLU A 120 2.29 2.63 -21.05
C GLU A 120 2.53 4.14 -21.10
N VAL A 121 3.54 4.60 -20.40
CA VAL A 121 4.06 5.97 -20.47
C VAL A 121 5.37 5.95 -21.26
N LYS A 122 5.60 6.95 -22.10
CA LYS A 122 6.81 7.07 -22.93
C LYS A 122 7.64 8.28 -22.53
N LEU A 123 8.93 8.19 -22.83
CA LEU A 123 9.80 9.36 -22.72
C LEU A 123 9.32 10.40 -23.74
N GLY A 124 9.06 11.62 -23.28
CA GLY A 124 8.46 12.70 -24.08
C GLY A 124 7.00 12.98 -23.73
N ASP A 125 6.28 12.06 -23.09
CA ASP A 125 4.92 12.33 -22.62
C ASP A 125 4.91 13.43 -21.56
N LYS A 126 3.97 14.38 -21.70
CA LYS A 126 3.97 15.61 -20.89
C LYS A 126 2.81 15.64 -19.89
N ALA A 127 3.12 16.07 -18.69
CA ALA A 127 2.14 16.51 -17.70
C ALA A 127 1.53 17.87 -18.08
N GLY A 128 0.50 18.28 -17.34
CA GLY A 128 -0.20 19.55 -17.59
C GLY A 128 0.68 20.81 -17.46
N ASP A 129 1.80 20.72 -16.76
CA ASP A 129 2.81 21.79 -16.63
C ASP A 129 3.91 21.72 -17.69
N GLY A 130 3.79 20.83 -18.68
CA GLY A 130 4.74 20.64 -19.77
C GLY A 130 6.00 19.85 -19.41
N THR A 131 6.14 19.35 -18.18
CA THR A 131 7.24 18.48 -17.78
C THR A 131 6.98 17.03 -18.17
N GLN A 132 7.99 16.16 -18.08
CA GLN A 132 7.84 14.74 -18.32
C GLN A 132 6.85 14.13 -17.33
N LEU A 133 5.96 13.26 -17.80
CA LEU A 133 5.18 12.40 -16.94
C LEU A 133 6.09 11.39 -16.21
N ARG A 134 5.86 11.24 -14.91
CA ARG A 134 6.47 10.19 -14.10
C ARG A 134 5.39 9.36 -13.39
N PRO A 135 5.74 8.15 -12.89
CA PRO A 135 4.83 7.38 -12.03
C PRO A 135 4.44 8.18 -10.78
N PHE A 136 3.18 8.14 -10.38
CA PHE A 136 2.71 8.74 -9.13
C PHE A 136 3.06 7.83 -7.95
N ILE A 137 4.33 7.69 -7.70
CA ILE A 137 4.91 6.86 -6.65
C ILE A 137 5.77 7.75 -5.75
N VAL A 138 5.67 7.54 -4.44
CA VAL A 138 6.58 8.15 -3.46
C VAL A 138 7.86 7.35 -3.43
N TRP A 139 8.95 7.96 -3.89
CA TRP A 139 10.27 7.32 -3.90
C TRP A 139 11.02 7.51 -2.60
N PHE A 140 12.01 6.67 -2.37
CA PHE A 140 12.92 6.84 -1.25
C PHE A 140 13.62 8.20 -1.34
N GLY A 141 13.64 8.93 -0.22
CA GLY A 141 14.13 10.31 -0.16
C GLY A 141 13.05 11.37 -0.36
N GLU A 142 11.87 11.02 -0.85
CA GLU A 142 10.73 11.93 -0.93
C GLU A 142 9.92 11.92 0.38
N SER A 143 9.23 13.01 0.67
CA SER A 143 8.23 13.05 1.74
C SER A 143 7.05 12.14 1.40
N VAL A 144 6.39 11.62 2.44
CA VAL A 144 5.17 10.80 2.31
C VAL A 144 3.96 11.69 2.59
N PRO A 145 3.26 12.21 1.55
CA PRO A 145 2.24 13.26 1.74
C PRO A 145 1.08 12.79 2.62
N GLU A 146 0.67 11.54 2.47
CA GLU A 146 -0.50 10.98 3.15
C GLU A 146 -0.24 10.51 4.59
N ILE A 147 0.99 10.67 5.10
CA ILE A 147 1.31 10.17 6.45
C ILE A 147 0.50 10.90 7.54
N GLU A 148 0.31 12.21 7.41
CA GLU A 148 -0.47 12.99 8.38
C GLU A 148 -1.96 12.62 8.34
N THR A 149 -2.49 12.35 7.15
CA THR A 149 -3.85 11.84 6.97
C THR A 149 -3.99 10.49 7.65
N ALA A 150 -3.06 9.56 7.42
CA ALA A 150 -3.06 8.25 8.04
C ALA A 150 -2.99 8.34 9.58
N ILE A 151 -2.14 9.21 10.13
CA ILE A 151 -2.03 9.41 11.59
C ILE A 151 -3.38 9.80 12.18
N ARG A 152 -4.12 10.76 11.56
CA ARG A 152 -5.42 11.19 12.06
C ARG A 152 -6.45 10.06 12.16
N TYR A 153 -6.43 9.09 11.23
CA TYR A 153 -7.29 7.91 11.30
C TYR A 153 -6.81 6.91 12.33
N VAL A 154 -5.51 6.70 12.44
CA VAL A 154 -4.92 5.78 13.42
C VAL A 154 -5.21 6.24 14.86
N GLU A 155 -5.14 7.55 15.14
CA GLU A 155 -5.44 8.13 16.46
C GLU A 155 -6.90 7.94 16.91
N GLN A 156 -7.79 7.58 16.00
CA GLN A 156 -9.21 7.36 16.27
C GLN A 156 -9.61 5.88 16.24
N ALA A 157 -8.64 4.98 16.04
CA ALA A 157 -8.93 3.56 15.89
C ALA A 157 -9.31 2.90 17.22
N ASP A 158 -10.39 2.13 17.22
CA ASP A 158 -10.73 1.19 18.30
C ASP A 158 -10.04 -0.16 18.08
N ILE A 159 -9.82 -0.52 16.82
CA ILE A 159 -9.14 -1.74 16.39
C ILE A 159 -8.09 -1.36 15.35
N PHE A 160 -6.85 -1.80 15.55
CA PHE A 160 -5.76 -1.58 14.60
C PHE A 160 -5.21 -2.91 14.11
N VAL A 161 -5.20 -3.12 12.80
CA VAL A 161 -4.78 -4.39 12.20
C VAL A 161 -3.56 -4.16 11.30
N ILE A 162 -2.50 -4.90 11.56
CA ILE A 162 -1.27 -4.90 10.76
C ILE A 162 -1.27 -6.16 9.91
N ILE A 163 -1.15 -6.02 8.58
CA ILE A 163 -1.22 -7.16 7.65
C ILE A 163 -0.03 -7.14 6.68
N GLY A 164 0.80 -8.18 6.73
CA GLY A 164 1.82 -8.46 5.72
C GLY A 164 2.87 -7.35 5.58
N THR A 165 3.32 -6.79 6.69
CA THR A 165 4.41 -5.81 6.71
C THR A 165 5.44 -6.14 7.77
N SER A 166 6.71 -5.99 7.42
CA SER A 166 7.83 -6.19 8.35
C SER A 166 8.02 -5.03 9.35
N LEU A 167 7.23 -3.94 9.22
CA LEU A 167 7.39 -2.71 10.02
C LEU A 167 8.79 -2.07 9.94
N ASN A 168 9.50 -2.27 8.83
CA ASN A 168 10.87 -1.75 8.64
C ASN A 168 10.94 -0.48 7.78
N VAL A 169 9.82 -0.05 7.18
CA VAL A 169 9.78 1.13 6.30
C VAL A 169 9.12 2.29 7.03
N TYR A 170 9.91 3.32 7.30
CA TYR A 170 9.43 4.57 7.89
C TYR A 170 9.04 5.58 6.79
N PRO A 171 8.04 6.45 7.04
CA PRO A 171 7.33 6.67 8.32
C PRO A 171 6.17 5.69 8.58
N ALA A 172 5.80 4.82 7.65
CA ALA A 172 4.66 3.91 7.79
C ALA A 172 4.76 3.01 9.04
N ALA A 173 5.93 2.46 9.34
CA ALA A 173 6.17 1.66 10.54
C ALA A 173 5.89 2.43 11.84
N GLY A 174 6.07 3.74 11.83
CA GLY A 174 5.80 4.62 12.96
C GLY A 174 4.33 4.80 13.32
N LEU A 175 3.39 4.44 12.43
CA LEU A 175 1.95 4.57 12.67
C LEU A 175 1.49 3.82 13.92
N LEU A 176 2.12 2.68 14.24
CA LEU A 176 1.80 1.91 15.44
C LEU A 176 1.96 2.72 16.75
N ASN A 177 2.82 3.73 16.77
CA ASN A 177 3.03 4.60 17.93
C ASN A 177 1.87 5.57 18.19
N TYR A 178 1.03 5.82 17.18
CA TYR A 178 -0.14 6.71 17.29
C TYR A 178 -1.42 5.98 17.68
N VAL A 179 -1.38 4.64 17.72
CA VAL A 179 -2.55 3.82 18.06
C VAL A 179 -2.95 4.06 19.52
N PRO A 180 -4.23 4.41 19.80
CA PRO A 180 -4.72 4.64 21.16
C PRO A 180 -4.41 3.46 22.10
N ARG A 181 -4.11 3.74 23.37
CA ARG A 181 -3.79 2.69 24.35
C ARG A 181 -4.94 1.70 24.55
N ALA A 182 -6.19 2.17 24.42
CA ALA A 182 -7.38 1.35 24.58
C ALA A 182 -7.70 0.52 23.34
N ALA A 183 -7.10 0.81 22.17
CA ALA A 183 -7.36 0.09 20.94
C ALA A 183 -6.80 -1.33 20.99
N GLU A 184 -7.55 -2.29 20.47
CA GLU A 184 -7.06 -3.65 20.23
C GLU A 184 -6.13 -3.67 19.02
N VAL A 185 -5.03 -4.41 19.12
CA VAL A 185 -4.06 -4.53 18.02
C VAL A 185 -3.92 -5.98 17.58
N TYR A 186 -4.08 -6.20 16.30
CA TYR A 186 -3.89 -7.50 15.63
C TYR A 186 -2.71 -7.41 14.65
N LEU A 187 -1.94 -8.49 14.56
CA LEU A 187 -0.84 -8.64 13.60
C LEU A 187 -1.05 -9.92 12.80
N ILE A 188 -1.18 -9.79 11.50
CA ILE A 188 -1.34 -10.90 10.54
C ILE A 188 -0.09 -10.95 9.66
N ASP A 189 0.76 -11.92 9.89
CA ASP A 189 1.94 -12.18 9.06
C ASP A 189 2.36 -13.64 9.19
N PRO A 190 2.74 -14.35 8.10
CA PRO A 190 3.23 -15.71 8.18
C PRO A 190 4.59 -15.83 8.86
N LYS A 191 5.36 -14.75 8.91
CA LYS A 191 6.68 -14.67 9.56
C LYS A 191 6.57 -13.92 10.89
N PRO A 192 7.41 -14.22 11.87
CA PRO A 192 7.52 -13.39 13.08
C PRO A 192 7.90 -11.95 12.72
N VAL A 193 7.18 -10.98 13.30
CA VAL A 193 7.46 -9.54 13.14
C VAL A 193 7.75 -8.94 14.49
N ASP A 194 8.86 -8.23 14.61
CA ASP A 194 9.19 -7.46 15.82
C ASP A 194 8.51 -6.10 15.73
N THR A 195 7.59 -5.84 16.65
CA THR A 195 6.81 -4.60 16.67
C THR A 195 7.47 -3.49 17.48
N HIS A 196 8.50 -3.80 18.28
CA HIS A 196 9.22 -2.86 19.16
C HIS A 196 8.32 -2.02 20.08
N VAL A 197 7.11 -2.50 20.39
CA VAL A 197 6.16 -1.78 21.26
C VAL A 197 5.81 -2.60 22.51
N MET A 198 5.60 -1.90 23.62
CA MET A 198 5.23 -2.51 24.91
C MET A 198 3.70 -2.45 25.10
N ARG A 199 2.97 -3.18 24.25
CA ARG A 199 1.52 -3.33 24.34
C ARG A 199 1.10 -4.74 23.91
N PRO A 200 -0.04 -5.25 24.39
CA PRO A 200 -0.58 -6.52 23.91
C PRO A 200 -0.88 -6.44 22.41
N ILE A 201 -0.48 -7.48 21.67
CA ILE A 201 -0.78 -7.65 20.25
C ILE A 201 -1.28 -9.09 20.05
N HIS A 202 -2.42 -9.23 19.41
CA HIS A 202 -2.97 -10.51 18.99
C HIS A 202 -2.29 -10.94 17.69
N VAL A 203 -1.42 -11.94 17.76
CA VAL A 203 -0.67 -12.41 16.59
C VAL A 203 -1.41 -13.56 15.93
N ILE A 204 -1.74 -13.39 14.66
CA ILE A 204 -2.27 -14.41 13.77
C ILE A 204 -1.17 -14.78 12.77
N GLN A 205 -0.41 -15.85 13.04
CA GLN A 205 0.74 -16.26 12.23
C GLN A 205 0.31 -16.99 10.96
N LYS A 206 -0.33 -16.26 10.05
CA LYS A 206 -0.88 -16.75 8.78
C LYS A 206 -0.66 -15.73 7.66
N GLY A 207 -0.78 -16.20 6.42
CA GLY A 207 -0.90 -15.32 5.26
C GLY A 207 -2.16 -14.45 5.34
N ALA A 208 -2.23 -13.41 4.51
CA ALA A 208 -3.30 -12.42 4.58
C ALA A 208 -4.70 -13.03 4.38
N SER A 209 -4.87 -13.95 3.43
CA SER A 209 -6.17 -14.57 3.13
C SER A 209 -6.73 -15.34 4.32
N GLU A 210 -5.95 -16.26 4.89
CA GLU A 210 -6.37 -17.06 6.04
C GLU A 210 -6.37 -16.24 7.33
N GLY A 211 -5.45 -15.30 7.47
CA GLY A 211 -5.35 -14.42 8.64
C GLY A 211 -6.54 -13.47 8.76
N VAL A 212 -6.99 -12.86 7.66
CA VAL A 212 -8.18 -11.99 7.67
C VAL A 212 -9.44 -12.80 7.95
N LYS A 213 -9.54 -14.04 7.44
CA LYS A 213 -10.65 -14.94 7.76
C LYS A 213 -10.71 -15.25 9.26
N GLU A 214 -9.58 -15.52 9.89
CA GLU A 214 -9.50 -15.75 11.34
C GLU A 214 -9.83 -14.46 12.12
N LEU A 215 -9.30 -13.31 11.72
CA LEU A 215 -9.62 -12.02 12.31
C LEU A 215 -11.12 -11.77 12.33
N LYS A 216 -11.82 -11.97 11.21
CA LYS A 216 -13.28 -11.81 11.13
C LYS A 216 -14.01 -12.70 12.14
N ALA A 217 -13.58 -13.94 12.32
CA ALA A 217 -14.18 -14.84 13.30
C ALA A 217 -13.95 -14.36 14.75
N LEU A 218 -12.76 -13.85 15.06
CA LEU A 218 -12.44 -13.29 16.38
C LEU A 218 -13.28 -12.04 16.66
N LEU A 219 -13.36 -11.10 15.71
CA LEU A 219 -14.16 -9.88 15.87
C LEU A 219 -15.65 -10.16 16.01
N ALA A 220 -16.20 -11.14 15.28
CA ALA A 220 -17.59 -11.55 15.41
C ALA A 220 -17.90 -12.16 16.80
N ALA A 221 -16.93 -12.85 17.41
CA ALA A 221 -17.11 -13.44 18.75
C ALA A 221 -17.07 -12.40 19.88
N THR A 222 -16.49 -11.22 19.64
CA THR A 222 -16.40 -10.13 20.64
C THR A 222 -17.56 -9.15 20.56
N GLN A 223 -18.34 -9.15 19.49
CA GLN A 223 -19.54 -8.32 19.39
C GLN A 223 -20.66 -8.92 20.25
N PRO A 224 -21.39 -8.09 21.06
CA PRO A 224 -22.59 -8.57 21.71
C PRO A 224 -23.61 -9.00 20.66
N PRO A 225 -24.42 -10.04 20.93
CA PRO A 225 -25.47 -10.45 19.99
C PRO A 225 -26.38 -9.24 19.72
N LEU A 226 -26.66 -9.02 18.44
CA LEU A 226 -27.62 -8.00 18.02
C LEU A 226 -28.96 -8.25 18.73
N PRO A 227 -29.62 -7.21 19.27
CA PRO A 227 -30.86 -7.35 20.01
C PRO A 227 -32.01 -7.86 19.14
#